data_ac1bc0fb9216b9657dca05e182029e92
#
_entry.id   ac1bc0fb9216b9657dca05e182029e92
#
_cell.length_a   1.000
_cell.length_b   1.000
_cell.length_c   1.000
_cell.angle_alpha   90.00
_cell.angle_beta   90.00
_cell.angle_gamma   90.00
#
_symmetry.space_group_name_H-M   'P 1'
#
loop_
_entity.id
_entity.type
_entity.pdbx_description
1 polymer ?
#
loop_
_entity_poly.entity_id
_entity_poly.type
_entity_poly.pdbx_seq_one_letter_code
_entity_poly.pdbx_strand_id
1 'polypeptide(L)'
;MPGHEFTGVVHSLGKGVTTDSLRRPLREGDRVAFPFFTPCNRCYWCVRGEHHACPHRQRRSMQFTLNEYPYCDGGYAEYYFLPPGHYVFQVPDVLPDEAIPPVNCALCQVLHGIEYAEMKFGDVVVIQGAGGLGIYAAAVAAEKGASKIISIDGQKHRLAFARQCGATDVIDMSEFPTPEARVARVKELTDGRGADVVVEVVGIAAATVEGLDMVRVNGKFVDIGNIVPQAVSFPATKVITNQIQWRGLMHYNPWIMPAALDFLVRTRERYPLTKMVSHSFPLSEVNKAFEFAEWQGKGGGTAATRVILKP
;
A
#
# COMPACT_ATOMS: atom_id res chain seq x y z
N MET A 1 7.50 6.65 18.28
CA MET A 1 6.40 5.69 18.57
C MET A 1 6.11 4.86 17.34
N PRO A 2 5.81 3.58 17.46
CA PRO A 2 5.47 2.71 16.34
C PRO A 2 4.02 2.93 15.85
N GLY A 3 3.73 2.38 14.66
CA GLY A 3 2.42 2.46 14.03
C GLY A 3 2.26 3.70 13.14
N HIS A 4 1.96 3.45 11.86
CA HIS A 4 1.68 4.51 10.89
C HIS A 4 0.45 4.21 10.02
N GLU A 5 -0.19 3.07 10.20
CA GLU A 5 -1.47 2.73 9.59
C GLU A 5 -2.57 2.86 10.65
N PHE A 6 -3.29 3.95 10.63
CA PHE A 6 -4.27 4.26 11.66
C PHE A 6 -5.38 5.17 11.13
N THR A 7 -6.49 5.15 11.84
CA THR A 7 -7.64 6.04 11.68
C THR A 7 -8.08 6.48 13.07
N GLY A 8 -8.97 7.43 13.17
CA GLY A 8 -9.47 7.88 14.47
C GLY A 8 -10.80 8.58 14.39
N VAL A 9 -11.29 8.92 15.56
CA VAL A 9 -12.48 9.78 15.76
C VAL A 9 -11.98 11.13 16.26
N VAL A 10 -12.50 12.20 15.71
CA VAL A 10 -12.16 13.57 16.18
C VAL A 10 -12.59 13.73 17.62
N HIS A 11 -11.61 13.82 18.52
CA HIS A 11 -11.88 14.05 19.95
C HIS A 11 -12.03 15.55 20.25
N SER A 12 -11.19 16.39 19.66
CA SER A 12 -11.23 17.83 19.82
C SER A 12 -10.70 18.54 18.60
N LEU A 13 -11.30 19.67 18.24
CA LEU A 13 -10.87 20.51 17.12
C LEU A 13 -10.01 21.67 17.61
N GLY A 14 -8.92 21.93 16.88
CA GLY A 14 -8.10 23.12 17.10
C GLY A 14 -8.88 24.42 16.81
N LYS A 15 -8.40 25.54 17.38
CA LYS A 15 -9.04 26.84 17.19
C LYS A 15 -9.17 27.20 15.72
N GLY A 16 -10.41 27.42 15.25
CA GLY A 16 -10.71 27.82 13.87
C GLY A 16 -10.78 26.65 12.87
N VAL A 17 -10.59 25.41 13.31
CA VAL A 17 -10.80 24.22 12.47
C VAL A 17 -12.29 23.92 12.42
N THR A 18 -12.89 24.03 11.24
CA THR A 18 -14.33 23.80 11.03
C THR A 18 -14.62 22.88 9.86
N THR A 19 -13.58 22.54 9.08
CA THR A 19 -13.72 21.69 7.87
C THR A 19 -12.58 20.69 7.74
N ASP A 20 -12.85 19.61 7.03
CA ASP A 20 -11.82 18.70 6.54
C ASP A 20 -11.03 19.33 5.36
N SER A 21 -10.06 18.60 4.81
CA SER A 21 -9.21 19.08 3.70
C SER A 21 -9.95 19.23 2.36
N LEU A 22 -11.17 18.72 2.25
CA LEU A 22 -12.08 18.94 1.11
C LEU A 22 -13.12 20.03 1.39
N ARG A 23 -12.96 20.82 2.47
CA ARG A 23 -13.88 21.86 2.93
C ARG A 23 -15.26 21.34 3.33
N ARG A 24 -15.40 20.07 3.66
CA ARG A 24 -16.62 19.54 4.26
C ARG A 24 -16.64 19.85 5.76
N PRO A 25 -17.80 20.17 6.35
CA PRO A 25 -17.92 20.44 7.77
C PRO A 25 -17.30 19.30 8.61
N LEU A 26 -16.41 19.62 9.53
CA LEU A 26 -15.76 18.67 10.43
C LEU A 26 -16.17 18.96 11.88
N ARG A 27 -16.55 17.95 12.61
CA ARG A 27 -17.06 18.02 13.99
C ARG A 27 -16.37 17.00 14.88
N GLU A 28 -16.41 17.24 16.18
CA GLU A 28 -16.08 16.24 17.18
C GLU A 28 -17.01 15.03 17.04
N GLY A 29 -16.49 13.83 17.12
CA GLY A 29 -17.20 12.58 16.84
C GLY A 29 -17.10 12.09 15.38
N ASP A 30 -16.64 12.91 14.43
CA ASP A 30 -16.47 12.47 13.03
C ASP A 30 -15.31 11.48 12.91
N ARG A 31 -15.50 10.41 12.14
CA ARG A 31 -14.44 9.48 11.79
C ARG A 31 -13.56 10.07 10.68
N VAL A 32 -12.25 9.98 10.85
CA VAL A 32 -11.28 10.59 9.93
C VAL A 32 -10.15 9.66 9.55
N ALA A 33 -9.70 9.79 8.30
CA ALA A 33 -8.47 9.23 7.79
C ALA A 33 -7.51 10.36 7.40
N PHE A 34 -6.21 10.13 7.55
CA PHE A 34 -5.19 11.14 7.28
C PHE A 34 -3.86 10.48 6.93
N PRO A 35 -2.99 11.13 6.13
CA PRO A 35 -1.66 10.64 5.82
C PRO A 35 -0.80 10.53 7.10
N PHE A 36 0.07 9.53 7.16
CA PHE A 36 1.04 9.40 8.26
C PHE A 36 2.21 10.38 8.16
N PHE A 37 2.19 11.29 7.21
CA PHE A 37 3.18 12.34 7.00
C PHE A 37 2.50 13.65 6.58
N THR A 38 3.17 14.77 6.87
CA THR A 38 2.70 16.10 6.48
C THR A 38 3.72 16.74 5.55
N PRO A 39 3.42 17.01 4.28
CA PRO A 39 4.31 17.79 3.41
C PRO A 39 4.36 19.24 3.88
N CYS A 40 5.44 19.95 3.56
CA CYS A 40 5.58 21.36 3.97
C CYS A 40 4.72 22.33 3.16
N ASN A 41 4.11 21.89 2.08
CA ASN A 41 3.22 22.61 1.16
C ASN A 41 3.80 23.88 0.48
N ARG A 42 5.13 24.17 0.60
CA ARG A 42 5.75 25.41 0.11
C ARG A 42 7.13 25.25 -0.53
N CYS A 43 7.69 24.04 -0.58
CA CYS A 43 8.97 23.80 -1.25
C CYS A 43 8.78 23.54 -2.75
N TYR A 44 9.90 23.45 -3.49
CA TYR A 44 9.92 23.20 -4.94
C TYR A 44 9.00 22.04 -5.35
N TRP A 45 9.06 20.91 -4.68
CA TRP A 45 8.24 19.73 -4.96
C TRP A 45 6.77 19.96 -4.65
N CYS A 46 6.46 20.57 -3.51
CA CYS A 46 5.08 20.80 -3.10
C CYS A 46 4.33 21.74 -4.04
N VAL A 47 4.97 22.84 -4.48
CA VAL A 47 4.32 23.79 -5.42
C VAL A 47 4.11 23.20 -6.81
N ARG A 48 4.81 22.10 -7.14
CA ARG A 48 4.62 21.32 -8.36
C ARG A 48 3.60 20.20 -8.22
N GLY A 49 2.99 20.04 -7.04
CA GLY A 49 2.06 18.93 -6.75
C GLY A 49 2.75 17.60 -6.42
N GLU A 50 4.08 17.59 -6.26
CA GLU A 50 4.90 16.42 -5.95
C GLU A 50 5.10 16.26 -4.44
N HIS A 51 4.01 16.26 -3.65
CA HIS A 51 4.05 16.22 -2.19
C HIS A 51 4.74 14.96 -1.64
N HIS A 52 4.62 13.83 -2.34
CA HIS A 52 5.30 12.58 -2.02
C HIS A 52 6.83 12.71 -2.01
N ALA A 53 7.39 13.62 -2.80
CA ALA A 53 8.81 13.90 -2.90
C ALA A 53 9.29 15.03 -1.96
N CYS A 54 8.43 15.61 -1.13
CA CYS A 54 8.79 16.71 -0.24
C CYS A 54 9.92 16.32 0.73
N PRO A 55 11.13 16.94 0.67
CA PRO A 55 12.22 16.62 1.58
C PRO A 55 11.98 17.15 3.01
N HIS A 56 11.08 18.11 3.16
CA HIS A 56 10.71 18.74 4.43
C HIS A 56 9.45 18.13 5.05
N ARG A 57 9.00 16.95 4.54
CA ARG A 57 7.84 16.25 5.11
C ARG A 57 8.14 15.82 6.54
N GLN A 58 7.18 16.02 7.41
CA GLN A 58 7.22 15.52 8.77
C GLN A 58 6.63 14.13 8.83
N ARG A 59 7.43 13.15 9.22
CA ARG A 59 7.02 11.78 9.57
C ARG A 59 7.08 11.68 11.09
N ARG A 60 6.07 12.17 11.75
CA ARG A 60 6.12 12.37 13.20
C ARG A 60 6.36 11.07 13.96
N SER A 61 5.69 9.99 13.59
CA SER A 61 5.86 8.67 14.24
C SER A 61 7.29 8.11 14.22
N MET A 62 8.22 8.73 13.48
CA MET A 62 9.62 8.32 13.38
C MET A 62 10.60 9.37 13.94
N GLN A 63 10.13 10.54 14.31
CA GLN A 63 10.99 11.70 14.62
C GLN A 63 11.03 12.07 16.10
N PHE A 64 10.00 11.72 16.86
CA PHE A 64 9.86 12.13 18.26
C PHE A 64 9.78 10.96 19.21
N THR A 65 10.27 11.15 20.41
CA THR A 65 10.13 10.19 21.51
C THR A 65 8.86 10.48 22.30
N LEU A 66 8.47 9.56 23.20
CA LEU A 66 7.35 9.77 24.12
C LEU A 66 7.56 10.93 25.12
N ASN A 67 8.80 11.38 25.26
CA ASN A 67 9.18 12.43 26.22
C ASN A 67 9.23 13.83 25.56
N GLU A 68 8.95 13.93 24.27
CA GLU A 68 8.99 15.18 23.51
C GLU A 68 7.60 15.58 23.04
N TYR A 69 7.32 16.88 23.04
CA TYR A 69 6.08 17.42 22.48
C TYR A 69 5.97 17.03 20.98
N PRO A 70 4.82 16.58 20.49
CA PRO A 70 3.49 16.57 21.11
C PRO A 70 3.12 15.30 21.90
N TYR A 71 4.05 14.42 22.24
CA TYR A 71 3.90 13.19 23.03
C TYR A 71 3.05 12.09 22.39
N CYS A 72 1.97 12.45 21.69
CA CYS A 72 1.03 11.55 21.00
C CYS A 72 1.35 11.49 19.49
N ASP A 73 2.40 10.75 19.11
CA ASP A 73 2.98 10.81 17.76
C ASP A 73 3.20 9.44 17.12
N GLY A 74 2.34 8.49 17.34
CA GLY A 74 2.33 7.17 16.72
C GLY A 74 0.95 6.52 16.77
N GLY A 75 0.69 5.59 15.83
CA GLY A 75 -0.63 4.97 15.69
C GLY A 75 -0.99 3.95 16.78
N TYR A 76 -0.02 3.52 17.62
CA TYR A 76 -0.30 2.65 18.76
C TYR A 76 -0.53 3.49 20.02
N ALA A 77 -1.59 4.28 20.00
CA ALA A 77 -1.96 5.20 21.05
C ALA A 77 -3.49 5.39 21.06
N GLU A 78 -4.01 5.79 22.21
CA GLU A 78 -5.42 6.17 22.37
C GLU A 78 -5.73 7.52 21.69
N TYR A 79 -4.74 8.40 21.62
CA TYR A 79 -4.85 9.73 21.01
C TYR A 79 -3.71 10.00 20.04
N TYR A 80 -4.01 10.73 18.98
CA TYR A 80 -3.04 11.21 18.01
C TYR A 80 -3.25 12.70 17.75
N PHE A 81 -2.15 13.47 17.72
CA PHE A 81 -2.20 14.90 17.46
C PHE A 81 -1.93 15.22 15.99
N LEU A 82 -2.90 15.82 15.32
CA LEU A 82 -2.75 16.36 13.97
C LEU A 82 -2.27 17.82 14.04
N PRO A 83 -1.06 18.16 13.55
CA PRO A 83 -0.55 19.53 13.58
C PRO A 83 -1.31 20.43 12.60
N PRO A 84 -1.21 21.76 12.77
CA PRO A 84 -1.74 22.72 11.79
C PRO A 84 -1.26 22.42 10.37
N GLY A 85 -2.18 22.49 9.40
CA GLY A 85 -1.88 22.21 7.99
C GLY A 85 -1.78 20.73 7.62
N HIS A 86 -2.07 19.82 8.55
CA HIS A 86 -2.19 18.40 8.23
C HIS A 86 -3.44 18.13 7.38
N TYR A 87 -3.30 17.25 6.41
CA TYR A 87 -4.46 16.77 5.66
C TYR A 87 -5.30 15.84 6.52
N VAL A 88 -6.62 16.01 6.47
CA VAL A 88 -7.61 15.17 7.16
C VAL A 88 -8.84 15.02 6.29
N PHE A 89 -9.42 13.83 6.25
CA PHE A 89 -10.57 13.50 5.40
C PHE A 89 -11.58 12.70 6.21
N GLN A 90 -12.86 13.08 6.11
CA GLN A 90 -13.94 12.31 6.72
C GLN A 90 -14.03 10.93 6.08
N VAL A 91 -14.22 9.93 6.91
CA VAL A 91 -14.48 8.54 6.49
C VAL A 91 -15.96 8.39 6.17
N PRO A 92 -16.33 7.87 5.00
CA PRO A 92 -17.73 7.56 4.68
C PRO A 92 -18.35 6.55 5.67
N ASP A 93 -19.57 6.80 6.12
CA ASP A 93 -20.26 6.00 7.14
C ASP A 93 -20.46 4.53 6.75
N VAL A 94 -20.55 4.25 5.45
CA VAL A 94 -20.73 2.88 4.93
C VAL A 94 -19.47 2.00 5.07
N LEU A 95 -18.32 2.58 5.40
CA LEU A 95 -17.07 1.83 5.59
C LEU A 95 -16.90 1.45 7.06
N PRO A 96 -16.62 0.17 7.37
CA PRO A 96 -16.32 -0.25 8.73
C PRO A 96 -14.93 0.25 9.16
N ASP A 97 -14.74 0.44 10.45
CA ASP A 97 -13.48 0.97 11.02
C ASP A 97 -12.27 0.12 10.64
N GLU A 98 -12.43 -1.19 10.59
CA GLU A 98 -11.36 -2.14 10.27
C GLU A 98 -10.81 -1.98 8.84
N ALA A 99 -11.59 -1.43 7.91
CA ALA A 99 -11.16 -1.20 6.53
C ALA A 99 -10.26 0.03 6.38
N ILE A 100 -10.23 0.93 7.36
CA ILE A 100 -9.64 2.26 7.19
C ILE A 100 -8.14 2.34 7.52
N PRO A 101 -7.60 1.70 8.58
CA PRO A 101 -6.18 1.84 8.92
C PRO A 101 -5.21 1.60 7.73
N PRO A 102 -5.43 0.61 6.84
CA PRO A 102 -4.54 0.40 5.70
C PRO A 102 -4.62 1.47 4.60
N VAL A 103 -5.64 2.33 4.63
CA VAL A 103 -5.85 3.34 3.57
C VAL A 103 -4.70 4.32 3.51
N ASN A 104 -4.26 4.83 4.67
CA ASN A 104 -3.25 5.88 4.76
C ASN A 104 -1.80 5.42 4.44
N CYS A 105 -1.61 4.15 4.17
CA CYS A 105 -0.32 3.59 3.74
C CYS A 105 -0.53 2.70 2.51
N ALA A 106 -1.00 1.47 2.71
CA ALA A 106 -1.01 0.44 1.68
C ALA A 106 -1.87 0.79 0.46
N LEU A 107 -3.14 1.17 0.65
CA LEU A 107 -4.04 1.46 -0.48
C LEU A 107 -3.63 2.72 -1.22
N CYS A 108 -3.32 3.82 -0.51
CA CYS A 108 -2.89 5.06 -1.13
C CYS A 108 -1.58 4.89 -1.92
N GLN A 109 -0.65 4.11 -1.40
CA GLN A 109 0.63 3.87 -2.07
C GLN A 109 0.46 3.04 -3.34
N VAL A 110 -0.38 2.02 -3.30
CA VAL A 110 -0.71 1.20 -4.47
C VAL A 110 -1.44 2.00 -5.54
N LEU A 111 -2.47 2.76 -5.15
CA LEU A 111 -3.18 3.65 -6.08
C LEU A 111 -2.23 4.60 -6.77
N HIS A 112 -1.37 5.29 -6.00
CA HIS A 112 -0.38 6.19 -6.54
C HIS A 112 0.65 5.48 -7.44
N GLY A 113 1.10 4.28 -7.04
CA GLY A 113 2.05 3.48 -7.83
C GLY A 113 1.50 3.06 -9.19
N ILE A 114 0.27 2.57 -9.23
CA ILE A 114 -0.40 2.16 -10.48
C ILE A 114 -0.74 3.38 -11.34
N GLU A 115 -1.11 4.52 -10.73
CA GLU A 115 -1.28 5.78 -11.45
C GLU A 115 0.04 6.30 -12.00
N TYR A 116 1.10 6.30 -11.20
CA TYR A 116 2.45 6.69 -11.57
C TYR A 116 3.04 5.79 -12.67
N ALA A 117 2.65 4.52 -12.71
CA ALA A 117 2.95 3.62 -13.82
C ALA A 117 2.22 4.00 -15.11
N GLU A 118 1.25 4.91 -15.05
CA GLU A 118 0.38 5.22 -16.21
C GLU A 118 -0.23 3.95 -16.82
N MET A 119 -0.71 3.05 -15.96
CA MET A 119 -1.36 1.82 -16.38
C MET A 119 -2.56 2.14 -17.28
N LYS A 120 -2.68 1.45 -18.40
CA LYS A 120 -3.73 1.63 -19.40
C LYS A 120 -4.76 0.53 -19.35
N PHE A 121 -5.95 0.82 -19.88
CA PHE A 121 -6.97 -0.20 -20.12
C PHE A 121 -6.39 -1.31 -21.02
N GLY A 122 -6.62 -2.56 -20.65
CA GLY A 122 -6.13 -3.72 -21.39
C GLY A 122 -4.70 -4.17 -21.05
N ASP A 123 -3.96 -3.43 -20.20
CA ASP A 123 -2.61 -3.84 -19.78
C ASP A 123 -2.63 -5.18 -19.03
N VAL A 124 -1.56 -5.94 -19.16
CA VAL A 124 -1.24 -7.11 -18.34
C VAL A 124 -0.40 -6.66 -17.15
N VAL A 125 -0.85 -6.98 -15.94
CA VAL A 125 -0.18 -6.59 -14.69
C VAL A 125 0.32 -7.81 -13.95
N VAL A 126 1.60 -7.83 -13.58
CA VAL A 126 2.17 -8.79 -12.64
C VAL A 126 2.35 -8.12 -11.29
N ILE A 127 1.99 -8.81 -10.23
CA ILE A 127 2.13 -8.35 -8.84
C ILE A 127 2.99 -9.37 -8.09
N GLN A 128 4.18 -8.95 -7.70
CA GLN A 128 5.07 -9.73 -6.86
C GLN A 128 4.73 -9.51 -5.39
N GLY A 129 4.18 -10.55 -4.76
CA GLY A 129 3.66 -10.55 -3.40
C GLY A 129 2.14 -10.36 -3.35
N ALA A 130 1.44 -11.30 -2.70
CA ALA A 130 0.00 -11.24 -2.43
C ALA A 130 -0.30 -10.90 -0.95
N GLY A 131 0.57 -10.12 -0.30
CA GLY A 131 0.31 -9.53 1.00
C GLY A 131 -0.68 -8.36 0.93
N GLY A 132 -0.75 -7.55 1.99
CA GLY A 132 -1.71 -6.43 2.07
C GLY A 132 -1.65 -5.46 0.88
N LEU A 133 -0.43 -5.07 0.45
CA LEU A 133 -0.27 -4.19 -0.71
C LEU A 133 -0.66 -4.92 -2.02
N GLY A 134 -0.25 -6.18 -2.18
CA GLY A 134 -0.52 -6.94 -3.40
C GLY A 134 -2.00 -7.22 -3.61
N ILE A 135 -2.77 -7.45 -2.56
CA ILE A 135 -4.23 -7.60 -2.62
C ILE A 135 -4.88 -6.29 -3.11
N TYR A 136 -4.47 -5.13 -2.58
CA TYR A 136 -4.94 -3.85 -3.09
C TYR A 136 -4.50 -3.61 -4.53
N ALA A 137 -3.27 -4.00 -4.89
CA ALA A 137 -2.77 -3.85 -6.26
C ALA A 137 -3.62 -4.65 -7.25
N ALA A 138 -4.03 -5.87 -6.91
CA ALA A 138 -4.91 -6.68 -7.74
C ALA A 138 -6.28 -6.01 -7.95
N ALA A 139 -6.92 -5.55 -6.87
CA ALA A 139 -8.21 -4.89 -6.95
C ALA A 139 -8.15 -3.56 -7.73
N VAL A 140 -7.11 -2.75 -7.50
CA VAL A 140 -6.92 -1.47 -8.20
C VAL A 140 -6.63 -1.71 -9.68
N ALA A 141 -5.79 -2.68 -10.04
CA ALA A 141 -5.51 -3.02 -11.43
C ALA A 141 -6.78 -3.51 -12.16
N ALA A 142 -7.60 -4.33 -11.49
CA ALA A 142 -8.89 -4.79 -12.05
C ALA A 142 -9.84 -3.62 -12.30
N GLU A 143 -10.01 -2.70 -11.36
CA GLU A 143 -10.87 -1.52 -11.52
C GLU A 143 -10.34 -0.53 -12.59
N LYS A 144 -9.04 -0.52 -12.82
CA LYS A 144 -8.44 0.28 -13.92
C LYS A 144 -8.52 -0.44 -15.27
N GLY A 145 -9.08 -1.64 -15.34
CA GLY A 145 -9.35 -2.36 -16.58
C GLY A 145 -8.16 -3.15 -17.11
N ALA A 146 -7.29 -3.69 -16.24
CA ALA A 146 -6.29 -4.67 -16.66
C ALA A 146 -6.95 -5.86 -17.35
N SER A 147 -6.40 -6.33 -18.46
CA SER A 147 -6.89 -7.51 -19.17
C SER A 147 -6.48 -8.81 -18.48
N LYS A 148 -5.36 -8.78 -17.77
CA LYS A 148 -4.83 -9.92 -17.01
C LYS A 148 -4.07 -9.40 -15.78
N ILE A 149 -4.27 -10.06 -14.64
CA ILE A 149 -3.61 -9.74 -13.37
C ILE A 149 -3.04 -11.02 -12.81
N ILE A 150 -1.71 -11.10 -12.76
CA ILE A 150 -0.96 -12.28 -12.33
C ILE A 150 -0.35 -11.98 -10.97
N SER A 151 -0.84 -12.62 -9.90
CA SER A 151 -0.29 -12.47 -8.55
C SER A 151 0.65 -13.62 -8.20
N ILE A 152 1.82 -13.31 -7.65
CA ILE A 152 2.87 -14.28 -7.29
C ILE A 152 3.07 -14.25 -5.77
N ASP A 153 2.97 -15.40 -5.10
CA ASP A 153 3.24 -15.52 -3.65
C ASP A 153 3.59 -16.98 -3.29
N GLY A 154 4.22 -17.17 -2.14
CA GLY A 154 4.49 -18.49 -1.58
C GLY A 154 3.37 -19.04 -0.69
N GLN A 155 2.33 -18.26 -0.41
CA GLN A 155 1.26 -18.63 0.52
C GLN A 155 -0.05 -18.87 -0.24
N LYS A 156 -0.50 -20.13 -0.29
CA LYS A 156 -1.72 -20.54 -1.04
C LYS A 156 -2.97 -19.75 -0.62
N HIS A 157 -3.14 -19.48 0.68
CA HIS A 157 -4.30 -18.72 1.16
C HIS A 157 -4.29 -17.27 0.68
N ARG A 158 -3.11 -16.63 0.55
CA ARG A 158 -2.97 -15.29 -0.01
C ARG A 158 -3.30 -15.26 -1.50
N LEU A 159 -2.83 -16.26 -2.24
CA LEU A 159 -3.15 -16.40 -3.67
C LEU A 159 -4.66 -16.64 -3.89
N ALA A 160 -5.29 -17.46 -3.04
CA ALA A 160 -6.73 -17.67 -3.09
C ALA A 160 -7.52 -16.38 -2.80
N PHE A 161 -7.03 -15.54 -1.87
CA PHE A 161 -7.63 -14.25 -1.58
C PHE A 161 -7.36 -13.22 -2.68
N ALA A 162 -6.19 -13.23 -3.30
CA ALA A 162 -5.88 -12.38 -4.45
C ALA A 162 -6.85 -12.64 -5.62
N ARG A 163 -7.23 -13.89 -5.88
CA ARG A 163 -8.27 -14.22 -6.88
C ARG A 163 -9.62 -13.58 -6.56
N GLN A 164 -10.03 -13.57 -5.28
CA GLN A 164 -11.27 -12.90 -4.87
C GLN A 164 -11.17 -11.37 -5.02
N CYS A 165 -9.95 -10.84 -5.05
CA CYS A 165 -9.67 -9.40 -5.16
C CYS A 165 -9.20 -8.99 -6.57
N GLY A 166 -9.51 -9.76 -7.61
CA GLY A 166 -9.30 -9.36 -8.99
C GLY A 166 -8.13 -10.01 -9.73
N ALA A 167 -7.28 -10.83 -9.07
CA ALA A 167 -6.26 -11.58 -9.79
C ALA A 167 -6.91 -12.62 -10.70
N THR A 168 -6.60 -12.57 -11.99
CA THR A 168 -7.08 -13.53 -12.99
C THR A 168 -6.27 -14.82 -12.93
N ASP A 169 -4.99 -14.72 -12.68
CA ASP A 169 -4.02 -15.81 -12.60
C ASP A 169 -3.18 -15.70 -11.33
N VAL A 170 -2.70 -16.83 -10.85
CA VAL A 170 -1.78 -16.87 -9.72
C VAL A 170 -0.61 -17.80 -10.02
N ILE A 171 0.57 -17.45 -9.50
CA ILE A 171 1.78 -18.27 -9.55
C ILE A 171 2.17 -18.63 -8.12
N ASP A 172 2.02 -19.89 -7.77
CA ASP A 172 2.43 -20.43 -6.48
C ASP A 172 3.93 -20.74 -6.51
N MET A 173 4.70 -20.12 -5.63
CA MET A 173 6.15 -20.34 -5.55
C MET A 173 6.51 -21.77 -5.16
N SER A 174 5.59 -22.55 -4.58
CA SER A 174 5.82 -23.99 -4.33
C SER A 174 5.76 -24.84 -5.60
N GLU A 175 5.00 -24.40 -6.61
CA GLU A 175 4.90 -25.05 -7.93
C GLU A 175 5.97 -24.51 -8.89
N PHE A 176 6.36 -23.25 -8.73
CA PHE A 176 7.38 -22.56 -9.52
C PHE A 176 8.51 -22.07 -8.61
N PRO A 177 9.39 -22.97 -8.10
CA PRO A 177 10.29 -22.65 -7.00
C PRO A 177 11.46 -21.72 -7.39
N THR A 178 11.81 -21.63 -8.67
CA THR A 178 12.93 -20.80 -9.11
C THR A 178 12.44 -19.51 -9.78
N PRO A 179 13.22 -18.41 -9.74
CA PRO A 179 12.93 -17.19 -10.48
C PRO A 179 12.67 -17.43 -11.97
N GLU A 180 13.52 -18.26 -12.59
CA GLU A 180 13.44 -18.59 -14.02
C GLU A 180 12.11 -19.29 -14.35
N ALA A 181 11.65 -20.21 -13.50
CA ALA A 181 10.37 -20.90 -13.68
C ALA A 181 9.19 -19.93 -13.60
N ARG A 182 9.21 -18.98 -12.65
CA ARG A 182 8.18 -17.96 -12.52
C ARG A 182 8.18 -16.96 -13.69
N VAL A 183 9.34 -16.53 -14.12
CA VAL A 183 9.50 -15.70 -15.34
C VAL A 183 8.98 -16.42 -16.58
N ALA A 184 9.34 -17.69 -16.75
CA ALA A 184 8.83 -18.51 -17.86
C ALA A 184 7.30 -18.63 -17.82
N ARG A 185 6.74 -18.83 -16.62
CA ARG A 185 5.27 -18.90 -16.43
C ARG A 185 4.59 -17.57 -16.77
N VAL A 186 5.14 -16.44 -16.38
CA VAL A 186 4.62 -15.11 -16.77
C VAL A 186 4.65 -14.96 -18.29
N LYS A 187 5.75 -15.33 -18.95
CA LYS A 187 5.86 -15.28 -20.41
C LYS A 187 4.84 -16.18 -21.09
N GLU A 188 4.65 -17.39 -20.61
CA GLU A 188 3.61 -18.29 -21.13
C GLU A 188 2.20 -17.66 -21.03
N LEU A 189 1.86 -17.07 -19.88
CA LEU A 189 0.58 -16.39 -19.64
C LEU A 189 0.40 -15.11 -20.49
N THR A 190 1.47 -14.61 -21.11
CA THR A 190 1.51 -13.36 -21.87
C THR A 190 1.98 -13.54 -23.32
N ASP A 191 1.80 -14.73 -23.88
CA ASP A 191 2.17 -15.07 -25.27
C ASP A 191 3.65 -14.73 -25.60
N GLY A 192 4.55 -14.96 -24.66
CA GLY A 192 5.99 -14.70 -24.76
C GLY A 192 6.42 -13.24 -24.53
N ARG A 193 5.49 -12.28 -24.46
CA ARG A 193 5.81 -10.84 -24.41
C ARG A 193 6.32 -10.37 -23.05
N GLY A 194 5.79 -10.89 -21.95
CA GLY A 194 5.92 -10.33 -20.61
C GLY A 194 4.80 -9.34 -20.28
N ALA A 195 4.85 -8.77 -19.08
CA ALA A 195 3.83 -7.87 -18.55
C ALA A 195 4.03 -6.40 -18.98
N ASP A 196 2.94 -5.67 -19.15
CA ASP A 196 2.96 -4.22 -19.40
C ASP A 196 3.45 -3.47 -18.15
N VAL A 197 2.98 -3.92 -16.98
CA VAL A 197 3.34 -3.37 -15.67
C VAL A 197 3.69 -4.49 -14.72
N VAL A 198 4.82 -4.40 -14.05
CA VAL A 198 5.17 -5.25 -12.90
C VAL A 198 5.22 -4.38 -11.65
N VAL A 199 4.51 -4.79 -10.61
CA VAL A 199 4.45 -4.09 -9.30
C VAL A 199 5.15 -4.96 -8.26
N GLU A 200 6.26 -4.47 -7.73
CA GLU A 200 7.02 -5.11 -6.67
C GLU A 200 6.54 -4.60 -5.30
N VAL A 201 6.04 -5.50 -4.47
CA VAL A 201 5.54 -5.20 -3.10
C VAL A 201 5.99 -6.24 -2.07
N VAL A 202 7.02 -7.01 -2.39
CA VAL A 202 7.62 -8.02 -1.49
C VAL A 202 8.66 -7.39 -0.57
N GLY A 203 9.47 -6.47 -1.12
CA GLY A 203 10.57 -5.82 -0.41
C GLY A 203 11.84 -6.66 -0.27
N ILE A 204 12.07 -7.58 -1.21
CA ILE A 204 13.28 -8.41 -1.26
C ILE A 204 14.04 -8.09 -2.55
N ALA A 205 15.32 -7.76 -2.44
CA ALA A 205 16.16 -7.36 -3.58
C ALA A 205 16.14 -8.36 -4.77
N ALA A 206 16.04 -9.66 -4.48
CA ALA A 206 15.92 -10.69 -5.51
C ALA A 206 14.63 -10.57 -6.33
N ALA A 207 13.53 -10.11 -5.74
CA ALA A 207 12.27 -9.91 -6.44
C ALA A 207 12.39 -8.82 -7.52
N THR A 208 13.21 -7.79 -7.28
CA THR A 208 13.49 -6.76 -8.29
C THR A 208 14.13 -7.35 -9.55
N VAL A 209 15.17 -8.18 -9.39
CA VAL A 209 15.87 -8.79 -10.55
C VAL A 209 14.90 -9.68 -11.32
N GLU A 210 14.15 -10.50 -10.63
CA GLU A 210 13.12 -11.37 -11.20
C GLU A 210 12.03 -10.57 -11.92
N GLY A 211 11.52 -9.51 -11.28
CA GLY A 211 10.48 -8.65 -11.84
C GLY A 211 10.91 -7.95 -13.13
N LEU A 212 12.18 -7.50 -13.22
CA LEU A 212 12.73 -6.93 -14.44
C LEU A 212 12.76 -7.91 -15.62
N ASP A 213 12.81 -9.23 -15.37
CA ASP A 213 12.73 -10.28 -16.40
C ASP A 213 11.29 -10.59 -16.83
N MET A 214 10.30 -10.19 -16.02
CA MET A 214 8.88 -10.33 -16.31
C MET A 214 8.32 -9.18 -17.14
N VAL A 215 8.97 -8.01 -17.11
CA VAL A 215 8.52 -6.82 -17.86
C VAL A 215 8.76 -7.03 -19.36
N ARG A 216 7.74 -6.70 -20.18
CA ARG A 216 7.93 -6.68 -21.64
C ARG A 216 8.86 -5.55 -22.10
N VAL A 217 9.30 -5.61 -23.33
CA VAL A 217 9.99 -4.47 -23.97
C VAL A 217 9.10 -3.23 -23.91
N ASN A 218 9.68 -2.09 -23.51
CA ASN A 218 8.98 -0.82 -23.27
C ASN A 218 7.86 -0.91 -22.22
N GLY A 219 7.98 -1.85 -21.27
CA GLY A 219 7.08 -1.99 -20.12
C GLY A 219 7.56 -1.19 -18.91
N LYS A 220 6.85 -1.32 -17.81
CA LYS A 220 7.05 -0.54 -16.59
C LYS A 220 7.26 -1.44 -15.39
N PHE A 221 8.26 -1.11 -14.59
CA PHE A 221 8.52 -1.75 -13.30
C PHE A 221 8.29 -0.73 -12.18
N VAL A 222 7.32 -0.97 -11.31
CA VAL A 222 7.00 -0.13 -10.16
C VAL A 222 7.49 -0.79 -8.89
N ASP A 223 8.45 -0.17 -8.26
CA ASP A 223 9.10 -0.67 -7.05
C ASP A 223 8.57 0.09 -5.83
N ILE A 224 7.83 -0.61 -4.97
CA ILE A 224 7.21 -0.07 -3.76
C ILE A 224 7.76 -0.78 -2.51
N GLY A 225 8.11 -2.06 -2.63
CA GLY A 225 8.45 -2.91 -1.50
C GLY A 225 9.88 -2.72 -0.98
N ASN A 226 10.83 -2.34 -1.81
CA ASN A 226 12.26 -2.25 -1.49
C ASN A 226 12.61 -1.03 -0.62
N ILE A 227 12.12 -1.00 0.61
CA ILE A 227 12.39 0.08 1.58
C ILE A 227 13.56 -0.21 2.52
N VAL A 228 14.07 -1.43 2.52
CA VAL A 228 15.23 -1.86 3.33
C VAL A 228 16.50 -1.79 2.45
N PRO A 229 17.62 -1.24 2.95
CA PRO A 229 18.85 -1.14 2.16
C PRO A 229 19.42 -2.52 1.85
N GLN A 230 19.18 -3.01 0.65
CA GLN A 230 19.74 -4.25 0.11
C GLN A 230 20.34 -3.98 -1.25
N ALA A 231 21.54 -4.53 -1.52
CA ALA A 231 22.18 -4.40 -2.82
C ALA A 231 21.50 -5.32 -3.84
N VAL A 232 21.25 -4.78 -5.03
CA VAL A 232 20.74 -5.51 -6.19
C VAL A 232 21.79 -5.47 -7.28
N SER A 233 22.14 -6.62 -7.87
CA SER A 233 23.07 -6.73 -8.98
C SER A 233 22.36 -7.27 -10.22
N PHE A 234 22.40 -6.51 -11.31
CA PHE A 234 21.93 -6.92 -12.63
C PHE A 234 22.67 -6.14 -13.73
N PRO A 235 22.73 -6.65 -14.96
CA PRO A 235 23.32 -5.91 -16.08
C PRO A 235 22.47 -4.67 -16.42
N ALA A 236 23.07 -3.48 -16.36
CA ALA A 236 22.37 -2.23 -16.70
C ALA A 236 21.82 -2.22 -18.14
N THR A 237 22.48 -2.95 -19.05
CA THR A 237 22.01 -3.17 -20.42
C THR A 237 20.60 -3.73 -20.50
N LYS A 238 20.17 -4.55 -19.51
CA LYS A 238 18.80 -5.09 -19.45
C LYS A 238 17.74 -3.98 -19.50
N VAL A 239 17.94 -2.92 -18.72
CA VAL A 239 17.00 -1.77 -18.67
C VAL A 239 17.02 -1.02 -20.01
N ILE A 240 18.22 -0.81 -20.59
CA ILE A 240 18.39 -0.05 -21.82
C ILE A 240 17.85 -0.82 -23.03
N THR A 241 18.25 -2.08 -23.20
CA THR A 241 17.86 -2.88 -24.37
C THR A 241 16.38 -3.21 -24.40
N ASN A 242 15.78 -3.41 -23.22
CA ASN A 242 14.34 -3.63 -23.09
C ASN A 242 13.54 -2.33 -22.88
N GLN A 243 14.19 -1.16 -22.85
CA GLN A 243 13.54 0.14 -22.67
C GLN A 243 12.62 0.17 -21.44
N ILE A 244 13.02 -0.47 -20.34
CA ILE A 244 12.21 -0.58 -19.13
C ILE A 244 12.13 0.77 -18.43
N GLN A 245 10.92 1.20 -18.10
CA GLN A 245 10.69 2.36 -17.24
C GLN A 245 10.62 1.90 -15.78
N TRP A 246 11.74 2.01 -15.07
CA TRP A 246 11.77 1.70 -13.63
C TRP A 246 11.39 2.92 -12.80
N ARG A 247 10.36 2.76 -11.97
CA ARG A 247 9.81 3.82 -11.12
C ARG A 247 9.75 3.36 -9.66
N GLY A 248 10.61 3.93 -8.81
CA GLY A 248 10.56 3.75 -7.36
C GLY A 248 9.54 4.70 -6.73
N LEU A 249 8.76 4.20 -5.77
CA LEU A 249 7.77 4.99 -5.06
C LEU A 249 7.75 4.66 -3.57
N MET A 250 8.02 5.67 -2.73
CA MET A 250 8.04 5.48 -1.28
C MET A 250 6.81 6.06 -0.56
N HIS A 251 6.15 7.05 -1.14
CA HIS A 251 5.01 7.77 -0.57
C HIS A 251 3.99 8.06 -1.66
N TYR A 252 2.91 8.71 -1.27
CA TYR A 252 1.84 9.12 -2.17
C TYR A 252 1.53 10.61 -1.99
N ASN A 253 0.85 11.20 -2.95
CA ASN A 253 0.32 12.54 -2.78
C ASN A 253 -0.93 12.50 -1.88
N PRO A 254 -1.09 13.41 -0.90
CA PRO A 254 -2.22 13.38 0.05
C PRO A 254 -3.61 13.38 -0.62
N TRP A 255 -3.74 13.96 -1.80
CA TRP A 255 -4.98 13.98 -2.58
C TRP A 255 -5.41 12.60 -3.11
N ILE A 256 -4.56 11.57 -3.02
CA ILE A 256 -4.92 10.17 -3.32
C ILE A 256 -5.89 9.61 -2.28
N MET A 257 -5.84 10.11 -1.04
CA MET A 257 -6.64 9.54 0.05
C MET A 257 -8.16 9.62 -0.17
N PRO A 258 -8.74 10.73 -0.63
CA PRO A 258 -10.16 10.75 -1.02
C PRO A 258 -10.50 9.72 -2.10
N ALA A 259 -9.62 9.54 -3.08
CA ALA A 259 -9.81 8.52 -4.13
C ALA A 259 -9.73 7.10 -3.56
N ALA A 260 -8.88 6.86 -2.57
CA ALA A 260 -8.77 5.58 -1.89
C ALA A 260 -10.03 5.25 -1.05
N LEU A 261 -10.56 6.23 -0.34
CA LEU A 261 -11.83 6.07 0.38
C LEU A 261 -13.00 5.81 -0.58
N ASP A 262 -13.08 6.56 -1.67
CA ASP A 262 -14.09 6.36 -2.72
C ASP A 262 -13.95 4.98 -3.40
N PHE A 263 -12.73 4.54 -3.65
CA PHE A 263 -12.45 3.19 -4.16
C PHE A 263 -13.05 2.13 -3.25
N LEU A 264 -12.81 2.20 -1.93
CA LEU A 264 -13.38 1.25 -0.98
C LEU A 264 -14.92 1.28 -0.98
N VAL A 265 -15.53 2.47 -1.04
CA VAL A 265 -17.00 2.61 -1.10
C VAL A 265 -17.57 1.94 -2.35
N ARG A 266 -16.98 2.22 -3.52
CA ARG A 266 -17.48 1.68 -4.81
C ARG A 266 -17.28 0.18 -4.95
N THR A 267 -16.22 -0.36 -4.35
CA THR A 267 -15.82 -1.76 -4.55
C THR A 267 -16.20 -2.69 -3.41
N ARG A 268 -16.82 -2.21 -2.33
CA ARG A 268 -17.11 -2.96 -1.10
C ARG A 268 -17.90 -4.26 -1.31
N GLU A 269 -18.82 -4.26 -2.30
CA GLU A 269 -19.64 -5.44 -2.63
C GLU A 269 -18.93 -6.38 -3.63
N ARG A 270 -17.90 -5.88 -4.32
CA ARG A 270 -17.18 -6.63 -5.36
C ARG A 270 -15.98 -7.38 -4.79
N TYR A 271 -15.21 -6.73 -3.93
CA TYR A 271 -14.01 -7.30 -3.34
C TYR A 271 -14.12 -7.38 -1.82
N PRO A 272 -13.77 -8.51 -1.22
CA PRO A 272 -13.85 -8.68 0.23
C PRO A 272 -12.69 -8.00 0.98
N LEU A 273 -12.34 -6.74 0.61
CA LEU A 273 -11.17 -6.02 1.13
C LEU A 273 -11.26 -5.78 2.65
N THR A 274 -12.46 -5.68 3.22
CA THR A 274 -12.67 -5.58 4.66
C THR A 274 -12.23 -6.84 5.41
N LYS A 275 -12.26 -8.00 4.75
CA LYS A 275 -11.80 -9.29 5.31
C LYS A 275 -10.27 -9.43 5.35
N MET A 276 -9.52 -8.43 4.85
CA MET A 276 -8.06 -8.41 4.99
C MET A 276 -7.62 -8.33 6.45
N VAL A 277 -8.40 -7.65 7.30
CA VAL A 277 -8.17 -7.66 8.74
C VAL A 277 -8.72 -8.96 9.30
N SER A 278 -7.81 -9.83 9.66
CA SER A 278 -8.14 -11.17 10.15
C SER A 278 -8.27 -11.24 11.68
N HIS A 279 -7.57 -10.35 12.40
CA HIS A 279 -7.52 -10.35 13.86
C HIS A 279 -7.47 -8.93 14.41
N SER A 280 -8.11 -8.76 15.57
CA SER A 280 -8.15 -7.51 16.32
C SER A 280 -7.76 -7.78 17.78
N PHE A 281 -6.89 -6.96 18.33
CA PHE A 281 -6.49 -7.00 19.74
C PHE A 281 -6.75 -5.65 20.40
N PRO A 282 -7.03 -5.62 21.70
CA PRO A 282 -7.03 -4.36 22.43
C PRO A 282 -5.61 -3.77 22.46
N LEU A 283 -5.48 -2.44 22.50
CA LEU A 283 -4.18 -1.76 22.53
C LEU A 283 -3.32 -2.23 23.72
N SER A 284 -3.92 -2.57 24.85
CA SER A 284 -3.22 -3.13 26.02
C SER A 284 -2.53 -4.47 25.76
N GLU A 285 -2.91 -5.17 24.68
CA GLU A 285 -2.31 -6.45 24.29
C GLU A 285 -1.37 -6.31 23.07
N VAL A 286 -0.80 -5.13 22.86
CA VAL A 286 0.07 -4.84 21.72
C VAL A 286 1.20 -5.87 21.53
N ASN A 287 1.82 -6.35 22.61
CA ASN A 287 2.87 -7.36 22.52
C ASN A 287 2.36 -8.69 21.98
N LYS A 288 1.19 -9.14 22.42
CA LYS A 288 0.54 -10.35 21.87
C LYS A 288 0.22 -10.19 20.39
N ALA A 289 -0.26 -9.00 19.99
CA ALA A 289 -0.54 -8.71 18.59
C ALA A 289 0.72 -8.78 17.72
N PHE A 290 1.85 -8.28 18.20
CA PHE A 290 3.15 -8.39 17.52
C PHE A 290 3.62 -9.83 17.41
N GLU A 291 3.64 -10.57 18.51
CA GLU A 291 3.99 -12.00 18.52
C GLU A 291 3.13 -12.78 17.53
N PHE A 292 1.83 -12.54 17.55
CA PHE A 292 0.89 -13.16 16.61
C PHE A 292 1.22 -12.82 15.16
N ALA A 293 1.48 -11.55 14.84
CA ALA A 293 1.82 -11.10 13.49
C ALA A 293 3.16 -11.64 12.98
N GLU A 294 4.19 -11.72 13.86
CA GLU A 294 5.50 -12.28 13.51
C GLU A 294 5.46 -13.78 13.21
N TRP A 295 4.73 -14.53 14.00
CA TRP A 295 4.58 -15.98 13.81
C TRP A 295 3.95 -16.32 12.46
N GLN A 296 3.07 -15.49 11.96
CA GLN A 296 2.42 -15.66 10.67
C GLN A 296 3.38 -15.54 9.48
N GLY A 297 4.50 -14.85 9.64
CA GLY A 297 5.52 -14.70 8.59
C GLY A 297 6.51 -15.85 8.50
N LYS A 298 6.65 -16.71 9.54
CA LYS A 298 7.78 -17.64 9.67
C LYS A 298 7.44 -19.13 9.60
N GLY A 299 6.19 -19.54 9.53
CA GLY A 299 5.93 -20.98 9.46
C GLY A 299 4.47 -21.41 9.56
N GLY A 300 3.76 -21.45 8.47
CA GLY A 300 2.58 -22.34 8.31
C GLY A 300 1.44 -22.23 9.33
N GLY A 301 1.46 -21.26 10.20
CA GLY A 301 0.42 -20.97 11.17
C GLY A 301 -0.78 -20.29 10.53
N THR A 302 -1.78 -19.96 11.29
CA THR A 302 -3.08 -19.39 10.90
C THR A 302 -3.01 -18.30 9.82
N ALA A 303 -4.06 -18.17 9.01
CA ALA A 303 -4.16 -17.27 7.86
C ALA A 303 -4.32 -15.79 8.25
N ALA A 304 -3.42 -15.20 9.07
CA ALA A 304 -3.48 -13.76 9.32
C ALA A 304 -3.00 -12.99 8.09
N THR A 305 -3.88 -12.20 7.53
CA THR A 305 -3.54 -11.30 6.44
C THR A 305 -3.14 -9.93 7.02
N ARG A 306 -3.85 -9.46 8.03
CA ARG A 306 -3.55 -8.21 8.74
C ARG A 306 -4.11 -8.24 10.16
N VAL A 307 -3.36 -7.68 11.10
CA VAL A 307 -3.74 -7.54 12.51
C VAL A 307 -3.93 -6.06 12.82
N ILE A 308 -4.97 -5.72 13.58
CA ILE A 308 -5.22 -4.36 14.05
C ILE A 308 -5.26 -4.29 15.58
N LEU A 309 -4.97 -3.10 16.11
CA LEU A 309 -5.14 -2.74 17.51
C LEU A 309 -6.33 -1.81 17.65
N LYS A 310 -7.12 -2.00 18.72
CA LYS A 310 -8.21 -1.09 19.10
C LYS A 310 -7.90 -0.49 20.47
N PRO A 311 -7.95 0.84 20.64
CA PRO A 311 -7.82 1.50 21.93
C PRO A 311 -8.86 1.08 22.94
#